data_a8064937591023b3079507ac1575231a
#
_entry.id   a8064937591023b3079507ac1575231a
#
_cell.length_a   1.000
_cell.length_b   1.000
_cell.length_c   1.000
_cell.angle_alpha   90.00
_cell.angle_beta   90.00
_cell.angle_gamma   90.00
#
_symmetry.space_group_name_H-M   'P 1'
#
loop_
_entity.id
_entity.type
_entity.pdbx_description
1 polymer ?
#
loop_
_entity_poly.entity_id
_entity_poly.type
_entity_poly.pdbx_seq_one_letter_code
_entity_poly.pdbx_strand_id
1 'polypeptide(L)'
;MDYIGTRFDKKNYDGDLYTQAARWCNESQRARIEDKGDFYEVVAIPVPPEPTLDELKTQKKDEIAAKRYDAEIAGTTVNGITIDTGRDSQALITGAALAAVIDNGYSLNWKTVAGFIHLSAPEIIAVAQAVRAHVQSCFDREGELVALVDAAQTAEELDAIEISFK
;
A
#
# COMPACT_ATOMS: atom_id res chain seq x y z
N MET A 1 24.71 10.50 -29.78
CA MET A 1 25.04 11.95 -29.81
C MET A 1 24.08 12.61 -28.83
N ASP A 2 24.53 13.53 -27.97
CA ASP A 2 23.69 14.26 -27.03
C ASP A 2 23.35 15.60 -27.65
N TYR A 3 22.07 16.01 -27.60
CA TYR A 3 21.58 17.26 -28.17
C TYR A 3 21.24 18.31 -27.13
N ILE A 4 21.42 18.07 -25.83
CA ILE A 4 21.13 19.05 -24.77
C ILE A 4 21.92 20.33 -25.01
N GLY A 5 21.26 21.50 -24.93
CA GLY A 5 21.82 22.81 -25.23
C GLY A 5 21.83 23.19 -26.72
N THR A 6 21.41 22.30 -27.61
CA THR A 6 21.29 22.65 -29.04
C THR A 6 20.14 23.62 -29.24
N ARG A 7 20.41 24.67 -30.03
CA ARG A 7 19.43 25.71 -30.38
C ARG A 7 19.14 25.71 -31.87
N PHE A 8 17.88 25.93 -32.20
CA PHE A 8 17.35 25.98 -33.55
C PHE A 8 16.64 27.31 -33.76
N ASP A 9 17.26 28.23 -34.52
CA ASP A 9 16.64 29.53 -34.86
C ASP A 9 15.41 29.29 -35.72
N LYS A 10 14.24 29.80 -35.33
CA LYS A 10 12.98 29.57 -36.03
C LYS A 10 12.96 30.09 -37.46
N LYS A 11 13.79 31.08 -37.80
CA LYS A 11 13.86 31.67 -39.14
C LYS A 11 14.75 30.88 -40.09
N ASN A 12 15.74 30.14 -39.57
CA ASN A 12 16.71 29.42 -40.38
C ASN A 12 17.39 28.28 -39.59
N TYR A 13 16.74 27.15 -39.46
CA TYR A 13 17.34 25.97 -38.81
C TYR A 13 17.41 24.77 -39.78
N ASP A 14 18.36 23.90 -39.52
CA ASP A 14 18.50 22.63 -40.22
C ASP A 14 17.37 21.68 -39.75
N GLY A 15 16.41 21.41 -40.66
CA GLY A 15 15.26 20.55 -40.36
C GLY A 15 15.62 19.11 -40.08
N ASP A 16 16.71 18.61 -40.70
CA ASP A 16 17.18 17.25 -40.47
C ASP A 16 17.80 17.10 -39.10
N LEU A 17 18.59 18.08 -38.66
CA LEU A 17 19.19 18.12 -37.35
C LEU A 17 18.11 18.27 -36.27
N TYR A 18 17.08 19.14 -36.48
CA TYR A 18 15.95 19.26 -35.61
C TYR A 18 15.19 17.93 -35.46
N THR A 19 14.94 17.24 -36.55
CA THR A 19 14.24 15.97 -36.55
C THR A 19 15.03 14.89 -35.79
N GLN A 20 16.37 14.85 -35.97
CA GLN A 20 17.23 13.96 -35.20
C GLN A 20 17.20 14.28 -33.69
N ALA A 21 17.27 15.55 -33.34
CA ALA A 21 17.18 15.98 -31.93
C ALA A 21 15.81 15.64 -31.31
N ALA A 22 14.71 15.83 -32.06
CA ALA A 22 13.36 15.50 -31.59
C ALA A 22 13.20 13.99 -31.38
N ARG A 23 13.71 13.18 -32.31
CA ARG A 23 13.72 11.72 -32.17
C ARG A 23 14.53 11.28 -30.95
N TRP A 24 15.72 11.85 -30.78
CA TRP A 24 16.56 11.56 -29.61
C TRP A 24 15.89 11.95 -28.29
N CYS A 25 15.21 13.10 -28.22
CA CYS A 25 14.44 13.50 -27.03
C CYS A 25 13.36 12.46 -26.70
N ASN A 26 12.61 11.99 -27.71
CA ASN A 26 11.55 10.99 -27.52
C ASN A 26 12.09 9.62 -27.09
N GLU A 27 13.23 9.18 -27.66
CA GLU A 27 13.84 7.89 -27.34
C GLU A 27 14.56 7.89 -25.99
N SER A 28 15.26 8.98 -25.67
CA SER A 28 16.05 9.06 -24.44
C SER A 28 15.23 9.36 -23.20
N GLN A 29 14.08 10.07 -23.35
CA GLN A 29 13.27 10.59 -22.25
C GLN A 29 14.03 11.50 -21.26
N ARG A 30 15.23 11.97 -21.65
CA ARG A 30 16.15 12.75 -20.79
C ARG A 30 16.13 14.24 -21.11
N ALA A 31 15.51 14.61 -22.22
CA ALA A 31 15.44 16.00 -22.68
C ALA A 31 14.12 16.24 -23.44
N ARG A 32 13.78 17.49 -23.58
CA ARG A 32 12.65 17.97 -24.39
C ARG A 32 13.06 19.18 -25.18
N ILE A 33 12.34 19.46 -26.26
CA ILE A 33 12.49 20.69 -27.03
C ILE A 33 11.54 21.72 -26.45
N GLU A 34 12.07 22.87 -26.03
CA GLU A 34 11.30 24.00 -25.53
C GLU A 34 11.31 25.17 -26.52
N ASP A 35 10.17 25.82 -26.65
CA ASP A 35 10.03 27.07 -27.38
C ASP A 35 10.50 28.24 -26.50
N LYS A 36 11.53 28.96 -26.95
CA LYS A 36 12.11 30.13 -26.28
C LYS A 36 11.78 31.45 -26.98
N GLY A 37 10.73 31.47 -27.82
CA GLY A 37 10.30 32.63 -28.58
C GLY A 37 10.97 32.68 -29.97
N ASP A 38 12.21 33.13 -30.06
CA ASP A 38 12.93 33.25 -31.35
C ASP A 38 13.58 31.94 -31.79
N PHE A 39 13.79 30.98 -30.89
CA PHE A 39 14.43 29.69 -31.17
C PHE A 39 13.80 28.57 -30.34
N TYR A 40 14.03 27.34 -30.80
CA TYR A 40 13.82 26.12 -30.01
C TYR A 40 15.12 25.72 -29.32
N GLU A 41 15.04 25.21 -28.11
CA GLU A 41 16.20 24.72 -27.36
C GLU A 41 15.94 23.31 -26.81
N VAL A 42 16.89 22.41 -26.98
CA VAL A 42 16.87 21.11 -26.33
C VAL A 42 17.31 21.29 -24.88
N VAL A 43 16.37 21.15 -23.94
CA VAL A 43 16.64 21.29 -22.50
C VAL A 43 16.57 19.94 -21.81
N ALA A 44 17.44 19.73 -20.85
CA ALA A 44 17.38 18.53 -20.01
C ALA A 44 16.06 18.49 -19.23
N ILE A 45 15.44 17.31 -19.13
CA ILE A 45 14.39 17.05 -18.17
C ILE A 45 15.07 16.86 -16.82
N PRO A 46 14.73 17.66 -15.79
CA PRO A 46 15.28 17.45 -14.46
C PRO A 46 14.99 16.03 -13.98
N VAL A 47 16.03 15.29 -13.64
CA VAL A 47 15.85 14.00 -12.93
C VAL A 47 15.40 14.34 -11.53
N PRO A 48 14.25 13.81 -11.05
CA PRO A 48 13.88 13.97 -9.65
C PRO A 48 15.03 13.51 -8.75
N PRO A 49 15.29 14.17 -7.64
CA PRO A 49 16.28 13.69 -6.69
C PRO A 49 15.91 12.27 -6.22
N GLU A 50 16.90 11.45 -5.97
CA GLU A 50 16.66 10.15 -5.34
C GLU A 50 15.99 10.37 -3.98
N PRO A 51 15.03 9.49 -3.60
CA PRO A 51 14.35 9.64 -2.33
C PRO A 51 15.35 9.51 -1.17
N THR A 52 15.18 10.36 -0.19
CA THR A 52 15.95 10.31 1.06
C THR A 52 15.59 9.06 1.86
N LEU A 53 16.47 8.65 2.79
CA LEU A 53 16.19 7.52 3.68
C LEU A 53 14.89 7.70 4.47
N ASP A 54 14.56 8.92 4.89
CA ASP A 54 13.33 9.22 5.63
C ASP A 54 12.08 9.08 4.74
N GLU A 55 12.17 9.46 3.47
CA GLU A 55 11.09 9.24 2.50
C GLU A 55 10.89 7.74 2.23
N LEU A 56 11.98 6.98 2.07
CA LEU A 56 11.91 5.53 1.91
C LEU A 56 11.32 4.84 3.15
N LYS A 57 11.70 5.27 4.37
CA LYS A 57 11.09 4.79 5.61
C LYS A 57 9.58 5.07 5.67
N THR A 58 9.18 6.25 5.26
CA THR A 58 7.76 6.63 5.21
C THR A 58 7.00 5.73 4.24
N GLN A 59 7.50 5.56 3.01
CA GLN A 59 6.89 4.67 2.00
C GLN A 59 6.80 3.22 2.51
N LYS A 60 7.85 2.71 3.17
CA LYS A 60 7.83 1.35 3.73
C LYS A 60 6.80 1.17 4.83
N LYS A 61 6.63 2.17 5.71
CA LYS A 61 5.60 2.16 6.76
C LYS A 61 4.19 2.20 6.16
N ASP A 62 3.96 2.98 5.11
CA ASP A 62 2.68 3.03 4.41
C ASP A 62 2.36 1.66 3.75
N GLU A 63 3.37 1.00 3.17
CA GLU A 63 3.23 -0.36 2.64
C GLU A 63 2.88 -1.37 3.74
N ILE A 64 3.56 -1.30 4.89
CA ILE A 64 3.28 -2.16 6.05
C ILE A 64 1.84 -1.95 6.53
N ALA A 65 1.40 -0.70 6.67
CA ALA A 65 0.04 -0.37 7.11
C ALA A 65 -1.03 -0.89 6.12
N ALA A 66 -0.78 -0.79 4.81
CA ALA A 66 -1.67 -1.33 3.79
C ALA A 66 -1.77 -2.87 3.89
N LYS A 67 -0.65 -3.57 3.99
CA LYS A 67 -0.61 -5.04 4.13
C LYS A 67 -1.21 -5.51 5.45
N ARG A 68 -1.02 -4.74 6.55
CA ARG A 68 -1.69 -5.03 7.80
C ARG A 68 -3.21 -4.94 7.62
N TYR A 69 -3.71 -3.91 6.95
CA TYR A 69 -5.15 -3.76 6.71
C TYR A 69 -5.71 -4.93 5.89
N ASP A 70 -5.01 -5.35 4.84
CA ASP A 70 -5.41 -6.51 4.03
C ASP A 70 -5.47 -7.80 4.87
N ALA A 71 -4.48 -8.01 5.74
CA ALA A 71 -4.44 -9.15 6.64
C ALA A 71 -5.55 -9.09 7.71
N GLU A 72 -5.80 -7.89 8.26
CA GLU A 72 -6.86 -7.67 9.26
C GLU A 72 -8.23 -8.09 8.74
N ILE A 73 -8.53 -7.78 7.47
CA ILE A 73 -9.85 -8.04 6.86
C ILE A 73 -9.94 -9.36 6.09
N ALA A 74 -8.86 -10.13 6.02
CA ALA A 74 -8.81 -11.39 5.26
C ALA A 74 -9.68 -12.52 5.83
N GLY A 75 -10.21 -12.33 7.03
CA GLY A 75 -10.95 -13.35 7.74
C GLY A 75 -10.08 -14.19 8.68
N THR A 76 -10.73 -14.92 9.57
CA THR A 76 -10.08 -15.88 10.45
C THR A 76 -10.91 -17.16 10.55
N THR A 77 -10.30 -18.25 10.98
CA THR A 77 -11.01 -19.54 11.15
C THR A 77 -11.19 -19.85 12.62
N VAL A 78 -12.44 -20.09 13.01
CA VAL A 78 -12.82 -20.48 14.37
C VAL A 78 -13.56 -21.80 14.31
N ASN A 79 -13.04 -22.84 14.95
CA ASN A 79 -13.63 -24.20 14.95
C ASN A 79 -13.95 -24.74 13.53
N GLY A 80 -13.08 -24.44 12.55
CA GLY A 80 -13.28 -24.84 11.16
C GLY A 80 -14.25 -23.98 10.35
N ILE A 81 -14.79 -22.91 10.94
CA ILE A 81 -15.70 -21.96 10.29
C ILE A 81 -14.92 -20.69 9.95
N THR A 82 -14.96 -20.27 8.69
CA THR A 82 -14.38 -19.00 8.27
C THR A 82 -15.30 -17.84 8.68
N ILE A 83 -14.77 -16.94 9.47
CA ILE A 83 -15.43 -15.73 9.96
C ILE A 83 -14.84 -14.53 9.22
N ASP A 84 -15.69 -13.72 8.63
CA ASP A 84 -15.31 -12.45 8.04
C ASP A 84 -14.84 -11.48 9.14
N THR A 85 -13.68 -10.86 8.90
CA THR A 85 -13.06 -9.87 9.79
C THR A 85 -13.07 -8.46 9.21
N GLY A 86 -13.88 -8.19 8.19
CA GLY A 86 -14.15 -6.82 7.73
C GLY A 86 -14.67 -5.95 8.86
N ARG A 87 -14.46 -4.64 8.79
CA ARG A 87 -14.77 -3.70 9.89
C ARG A 87 -16.24 -3.75 10.33
N ASP A 88 -17.15 -3.91 9.40
CA ASP A 88 -18.59 -4.04 9.72
C ASP A 88 -18.85 -5.35 10.48
N SER A 89 -18.23 -6.45 10.05
CA SER A 89 -18.33 -7.75 10.74
C SER A 89 -17.74 -7.70 12.13
N GLN A 90 -16.61 -7.03 12.34
CA GLN A 90 -16.02 -6.81 13.66
C GLN A 90 -17.00 -6.06 14.59
N ALA A 91 -17.68 -5.02 14.09
CA ALA A 91 -18.65 -4.27 14.87
C ALA A 91 -19.87 -5.12 15.24
N LEU A 92 -20.42 -5.88 14.29
CA LEU A 92 -21.56 -6.80 14.52
C LEU A 92 -21.21 -7.90 15.51
N ILE A 93 -20.04 -8.52 15.40
CA ILE A 93 -19.54 -9.55 16.31
C ILE A 93 -19.38 -8.99 17.72
N THR A 94 -18.87 -7.76 17.86
CA THR A 94 -18.73 -7.09 19.15
C THR A 94 -20.08 -6.85 19.80
N GLY A 95 -21.08 -6.38 19.04
CA GLY A 95 -22.44 -6.19 19.52
C GLY A 95 -23.10 -7.51 19.96
N ALA A 96 -22.95 -8.57 19.17
CA ALA A 96 -23.45 -9.90 19.49
C ALA A 96 -22.79 -10.48 20.76
N ALA A 97 -21.46 -10.31 20.92
CA ALA A 97 -20.76 -10.75 22.10
C ALA A 97 -21.22 -10.00 23.37
N LEU A 98 -21.50 -8.70 23.28
CA LEU A 98 -22.06 -7.95 24.38
C LEU A 98 -23.44 -8.47 24.78
N ALA A 99 -24.32 -8.75 23.81
CA ALA A 99 -25.64 -9.37 24.09
C ALA A 99 -25.48 -10.75 24.75
N ALA A 100 -24.56 -11.57 24.30
CA ALA A 100 -24.27 -12.89 24.87
C ALA A 100 -23.71 -12.84 26.29
N VAL A 101 -22.97 -11.78 26.65
CA VAL A 101 -22.48 -11.56 28.01
C VAL A 101 -23.63 -11.11 28.97
N ILE A 102 -24.58 -10.32 28.45
CA ILE A 102 -25.73 -9.83 29.22
C ILE A 102 -26.74 -10.97 29.45
N ASP A 103 -26.98 -11.80 28.43
CA ASP A 103 -27.94 -12.89 28.47
C ASP A 103 -27.28 -14.22 28.02
N ASN A 104 -27.06 -15.12 28.97
CA ASN A 104 -26.48 -16.45 28.70
C ASN A 104 -27.40 -17.34 27.83
N GLY A 105 -28.66 -17.03 27.70
CA GLY A 105 -29.62 -17.70 26.83
C GLY A 105 -29.63 -17.12 25.40
N TYR A 106 -28.89 -16.04 25.14
CA TYR A 106 -28.85 -15.39 23.84
C TYR A 106 -28.27 -16.34 22.78
N SER A 107 -28.88 -16.33 21.62
CA SER A 107 -28.37 -17.05 20.44
C SER A 107 -28.75 -16.31 19.18
N LEU A 108 -28.05 -16.53 18.09
CA LEU A 108 -28.33 -15.90 16.82
C LEU A 108 -27.98 -16.79 15.62
N ASN A 109 -28.56 -16.49 14.47
CA ASN A 109 -28.16 -17.05 13.20
C ASN A 109 -27.15 -16.12 12.54
N TRP A 110 -25.90 -16.58 12.43
CA TRP A 110 -24.80 -15.82 11.81
C TRP A 110 -24.64 -16.24 10.36
N LYS A 111 -24.52 -15.27 9.45
CA LYS A 111 -24.27 -15.52 8.03
C LYS A 111 -22.77 -15.65 7.79
N THR A 112 -22.36 -16.80 7.24
CA THR A 112 -21.00 -17.07 6.77
C THR A 112 -20.99 -17.20 5.25
N VAL A 113 -19.80 -17.34 4.65
CA VAL A 113 -19.63 -17.65 3.22
C VAL A 113 -20.32 -18.98 2.86
N ALA A 114 -20.32 -19.95 3.76
CA ALA A 114 -20.94 -21.28 3.56
C ALA A 114 -22.45 -21.30 3.85
N GLY A 115 -23.03 -20.21 4.34
CA GLY A 115 -24.44 -20.11 4.70
C GLY A 115 -24.66 -19.64 6.14
N PHE A 116 -25.88 -19.87 6.65
CA PHE A 116 -26.23 -19.51 8.03
C PHE A 116 -25.82 -20.61 9.01
N ILE A 117 -25.22 -20.21 10.11
CA ILE A 117 -24.94 -21.06 11.26
C ILE A 117 -25.65 -20.51 12.50
N HIS A 118 -26.11 -21.40 13.35
CA HIS A 118 -26.68 -21.02 14.64
C HIS A 118 -25.55 -20.98 15.68
N LEU A 119 -25.44 -19.88 16.43
CA LEU A 119 -24.44 -19.70 17.49
C LEU A 119 -25.13 -19.45 18.83
N SER A 120 -24.76 -20.21 19.83
CA SER A 120 -25.09 -19.99 21.24
C SER A 120 -24.23 -18.89 21.86
N ALA A 121 -24.62 -18.35 23.01
CA ALA A 121 -23.87 -17.30 23.70
C ALA A 121 -22.38 -17.64 23.93
N PRO A 122 -21.99 -18.85 24.40
CA PRO A 122 -20.57 -19.19 24.53
C PRO A 122 -19.82 -19.22 23.19
N GLU A 123 -20.46 -19.68 22.11
CA GLU A 123 -19.85 -19.73 20.77
C GLU A 123 -19.66 -18.33 20.18
N ILE A 124 -20.64 -17.41 20.40
CA ILE A 124 -20.54 -16.01 20.01
C ILE A 124 -19.34 -15.34 20.70
N ILE A 125 -19.19 -15.56 22.02
CA ILE A 125 -18.07 -15.04 22.80
C ILE A 125 -16.73 -15.60 22.27
N ALA A 126 -16.66 -16.90 21.99
CA ALA A 126 -15.45 -17.52 21.44
C ALA A 126 -15.07 -16.95 20.05
N VAL A 127 -16.06 -16.75 19.17
CA VAL A 127 -15.85 -16.09 17.88
C VAL A 127 -15.32 -14.66 18.06
N ALA A 128 -15.94 -13.88 18.95
CA ALA A 128 -15.51 -12.50 19.21
C ALA A 128 -14.08 -12.44 19.76
N GLN A 129 -13.71 -13.35 20.66
CA GLN A 129 -12.36 -13.44 21.19
C GLN A 129 -11.33 -13.79 20.09
N ALA A 130 -11.66 -14.77 19.22
CA ALA A 130 -10.77 -15.17 18.13
C ALA A 130 -10.58 -14.04 17.10
N VAL A 131 -11.67 -13.36 16.72
CA VAL A 131 -11.58 -12.20 15.81
C VAL A 131 -10.74 -11.10 16.44
N ARG A 132 -10.95 -10.83 17.73
CA ARG A 132 -10.17 -9.80 18.44
C ARG A 132 -8.69 -10.15 18.51
N ALA A 133 -8.36 -11.42 18.77
CA ALA A 133 -6.98 -11.92 18.79
C ALA A 133 -6.32 -11.80 17.41
N HIS A 134 -7.05 -12.15 16.34
CA HIS A 134 -6.57 -12.00 14.97
C HIS A 134 -6.24 -10.54 14.64
N VAL A 135 -7.18 -9.63 14.90
CA VAL A 135 -6.97 -8.18 14.66
C VAL A 135 -5.78 -7.68 15.48
N GLN A 136 -5.68 -8.05 16.76
CA GLN A 136 -4.57 -7.63 17.61
C GLN A 136 -3.22 -8.14 17.08
N SER A 137 -3.14 -9.41 16.65
CA SER A 137 -1.90 -9.96 16.10
C SER A 137 -1.44 -9.22 14.83
N CYS A 138 -2.37 -8.73 14.00
CA CYS A 138 -2.03 -7.89 12.84
C CYS A 138 -1.38 -6.57 13.27
N PHE A 139 -1.92 -5.90 14.29
CA PHE A 139 -1.35 -4.65 14.81
C PHE A 139 -0.02 -4.86 15.54
N ASP A 140 0.12 -5.95 16.31
CA ASP A 140 1.38 -6.29 16.97
C ASP A 140 2.48 -6.51 15.93
N ARG A 141 2.15 -7.24 14.84
CA ARG A 141 3.08 -7.47 13.74
C ARG A 141 3.43 -6.18 12.99
N GLU A 142 2.48 -5.28 12.77
CA GLU A 142 2.76 -3.94 12.21
C GLU A 142 3.76 -3.20 13.10
N GLY A 143 3.55 -3.20 14.42
CA GLY A 143 4.44 -2.55 15.38
C GLY A 143 5.89 -3.09 15.33
N GLU A 144 6.05 -4.42 15.23
CA GLU A 144 7.36 -5.05 15.05
C GLU A 144 8.04 -4.60 13.76
N LEU A 145 7.31 -4.60 12.63
CA LEU A 145 7.85 -4.22 11.33
C LEU A 145 8.22 -2.72 11.30
N VAL A 146 7.39 -1.86 11.88
CA VAL A 146 7.68 -0.42 12.00
C VAL A 146 8.94 -0.18 12.83
N ALA A 147 9.15 -0.94 13.91
CA ALA A 147 10.37 -0.83 14.71
C ALA A 147 11.63 -1.21 13.92
N LEU A 148 11.55 -2.22 13.03
CA LEU A 148 12.65 -2.58 12.12
C LEU A 148 12.93 -1.46 11.11
N VAL A 149 11.89 -0.84 10.54
CA VAL A 149 12.02 0.30 9.63
C VAL A 149 12.68 1.48 10.33
N ASP A 150 12.29 1.77 11.56
CA ASP A 150 12.88 2.87 12.33
C ASP A 150 14.38 2.64 12.64
N ALA A 151 14.75 1.39 12.91
CA ALA A 151 16.13 1.00 13.20
C ALA A 151 17.05 1.01 11.98
N ALA A 152 16.52 0.81 10.75
CA ALA A 152 17.30 0.76 9.53
C ALA A 152 18.08 2.07 9.28
N GLN A 153 19.34 1.94 8.87
CA GLN A 153 20.25 3.06 8.62
C GLN A 153 20.55 3.26 7.12
N THR A 154 20.19 2.30 6.27
CA THR A 154 20.44 2.34 4.83
C THR A 154 19.20 1.87 4.05
N ALA A 155 19.16 2.18 2.74
CA ALA A 155 18.10 1.72 1.84
C ALA A 155 18.12 0.20 1.68
N GLU A 156 19.30 -0.41 1.66
CA GLU A 156 19.47 -1.87 1.56
C GLU A 156 18.90 -2.58 2.78
N GLU A 157 19.07 -2.03 3.98
CA GLU A 157 18.47 -2.56 5.21
C GLU A 157 16.95 -2.47 5.18
N LEU A 158 16.40 -1.37 4.63
CA LEU A 158 14.95 -1.23 4.43
C LEU A 158 14.40 -2.26 3.43
N ASP A 159 15.10 -2.47 2.33
CA ASP A 159 14.69 -3.43 1.30
C ASP A 159 14.71 -4.88 1.81
N ALA A 160 15.62 -5.19 2.73
CA ALA A 160 15.71 -6.51 3.34
C ALA A 160 14.55 -6.82 4.32
N ILE A 161 13.75 -5.82 4.73
CA ILE A 161 12.60 -6.04 5.61
C ILE A 161 11.47 -6.71 4.83
N GLU A 162 11.24 -7.99 5.11
CA GLU A 162 10.14 -8.77 4.54
C GLU A 162 8.82 -8.45 5.26
N ILE A 163 7.84 -7.96 4.52
CA ILE A 163 6.51 -7.64 5.04
C ILE A 163 5.61 -8.87 4.91
N SER A 164 5.38 -9.57 6.02
CA SER A 164 4.53 -10.75 6.09
C SER A 164 3.65 -10.70 7.34
N PHE A 165 2.35 -10.94 7.14
CA PHE A 165 1.32 -11.10 8.16
C PHE A 165 0.79 -12.54 8.04
N LYS A 166 1.13 -13.38 9.01
CA LYS A 166 0.73 -14.80 9.06
C LYS A 166 -0.25 -15.03 10.20
#